data_5ba2a4930ea6e0332b5b8dbc22bde7de
#
_entry.id   5ba2a4930ea6e0332b5b8dbc22bde7de
#
_cell.length_a   1.000
_cell.length_b   1.000
_cell.length_c   1.000
_cell.angle_alpha   90.00
_cell.angle_beta   90.00
_cell.angle_gamma   90.00
#
_symmetry.space_group_name_H-M   'P 1'
#
loop_
_entity.id
_entity.type
_entity.pdbx_description
1 polymer ?
#
loop_
_entity_poly.entity_id
_entity_poly.type
_entity_poly.pdbx_seq_one_letter_code
_entity_poly.pdbx_strand_id
1 'polypeptide(L)'
;EQLSEYQLRAMTANYFGMISLIDHNVGRLLDTIDAEGVAENTLVVFTSDHGDLLGDHGLYKKGPTFYEGLLNVGAIFRGPGVPAGGTIQDPVSTLDIAATFYDFANVEKPKGIQSQSLRPLIKGQNNISRDVAYNEWHLFENRCGVPLDLRIVRTKTHKCAFELKSGAGELYDLVNDPLEMD
;
A
#
# COMPACT_ATOMS: atom_id res chain seq x y z
N GLU A 1 -12.81 -19.17 18.41
CA GLU A 1 -13.95 -19.74 17.67
C GLU A 1 -13.74 -19.48 16.20
N GLN A 2 -13.89 -20.53 15.36
CA GLN A 2 -13.87 -20.35 13.90
C GLN A 2 -15.14 -19.65 13.46
N LEU A 3 -15.02 -18.65 12.57
CA LEU A 3 -16.17 -18.02 11.94
C LEU A 3 -16.87 -19.00 11.01
N SER A 4 -18.20 -18.97 11.02
CA SER A 4 -19.00 -19.74 10.06
C SER A 4 -18.87 -19.13 8.65
N GLU A 5 -19.11 -19.93 7.61
CA GLU A 5 -19.13 -19.45 6.23
C GLU A 5 -20.10 -18.26 6.05
N TYR A 6 -21.27 -18.31 6.70
CA TYR A 6 -22.23 -17.21 6.67
C TYR A 6 -21.65 -15.91 7.23
N GLN A 7 -20.91 -15.98 8.37
CA GLN A 7 -20.27 -14.80 8.96
C GLN A 7 -19.20 -14.24 8.06
N LEU A 8 -18.38 -15.11 7.44
CA LEU A 8 -17.36 -14.72 6.49
C LEU A 8 -17.95 -13.97 5.30
N ARG A 9 -18.96 -14.55 4.65
CA ARG A 9 -19.64 -13.93 3.52
C ARG A 9 -20.27 -12.58 3.90
N ALA A 10 -20.87 -12.48 5.10
CA ALA A 10 -21.45 -11.23 5.58
C ALA A 10 -20.37 -10.16 5.83
N MET A 11 -19.22 -10.53 6.39
CA MET A 11 -18.07 -9.60 6.58
C MET A 11 -17.55 -9.12 5.24
N THR A 12 -17.31 -10.02 4.30
CA THR A 12 -16.84 -9.69 2.94
C THR A 12 -17.84 -8.77 2.22
N ALA A 13 -19.12 -9.06 2.28
CA ALA A 13 -20.16 -8.22 1.68
C ALA A 13 -20.18 -6.80 2.28
N ASN A 14 -20.06 -6.67 3.60
CA ASN A 14 -19.95 -5.38 4.26
C ASN A 14 -18.69 -4.62 3.83
N TYR A 15 -17.56 -5.31 3.71
CA TYR A 15 -16.30 -4.71 3.26
C TYR A 15 -16.43 -4.15 1.84
N PHE A 16 -16.98 -4.91 0.89
CA PHE A 16 -17.25 -4.42 -0.46
C PHE A 16 -18.27 -3.29 -0.49
N GLY A 17 -19.28 -3.31 0.41
CA GLY A 17 -20.21 -2.20 0.58
C GLY A 17 -19.51 -0.90 1.02
N MET A 18 -18.53 -1.01 1.92
CA MET A 18 -17.70 0.15 2.31
C MET A 18 -16.83 0.65 1.16
N ILE A 19 -16.23 -0.24 0.36
CA ILE A 19 -15.48 0.15 -0.84
C ILE A 19 -16.37 0.92 -1.81
N SER A 20 -17.59 0.41 -2.08
CA SER A 20 -18.54 1.09 -2.97
C SER A 20 -18.95 2.47 -2.45
N LEU A 21 -19.11 2.62 -1.14
CA LEU A 21 -19.39 3.91 -0.52
C LEU A 21 -18.21 4.89 -0.64
N ILE A 22 -17.00 4.40 -0.45
CA ILE A 22 -15.77 5.20 -0.63
C ILE A 22 -15.66 5.66 -2.08
N ASP A 23 -15.83 4.75 -3.05
CA ASP A 23 -15.76 5.04 -4.48
C ASP A 23 -16.78 6.11 -4.87
N HIS A 24 -18.04 5.98 -4.43
CA HIS A 24 -19.06 7.01 -4.64
C HIS A 24 -18.64 8.39 -4.10
N ASN A 25 -18.07 8.44 -2.90
CA ASN A 25 -17.65 9.72 -2.31
C ASN A 25 -16.38 10.29 -2.97
N VAL A 26 -15.46 9.44 -3.42
CA VAL A 26 -14.33 9.88 -4.25
C VAL A 26 -14.85 10.52 -5.54
N GLY A 27 -15.85 9.91 -6.20
CA GLY A 27 -16.52 10.53 -7.38
C GLY A 27 -17.02 11.92 -7.07
N ARG A 28 -17.76 12.12 -5.97
CA ARG A 28 -18.27 13.44 -5.56
C ARG A 28 -17.16 14.47 -5.32
N LEU A 29 -16.02 14.04 -4.75
CA LEU A 29 -14.86 14.93 -4.58
C LEU A 29 -14.28 15.35 -5.92
N LEU A 30 -14.15 14.41 -6.86
CA LEU A 30 -13.65 14.71 -8.21
C LEU A 30 -14.60 15.65 -8.97
N ASP A 31 -15.91 15.42 -8.89
CA ASP A 31 -16.92 16.32 -9.48
C ASP A 31 -16.81 17.75 -8.92
N THR A 32 -16.54 17.88 -7.61
CA THR A 32 -16.34 19.18 -6.97
C THR A 32 -15.07 19.87 -7.49
N ILE A 33 -13.96 19.15 -7.61
CA ILE A 33 -12.69 19.69 -8.15
C ILE A 33 -12.90 20.20 -9.59
N ASP A 34 -13.65 19.45 -10.39
CA ASP A 34 -13.96 19.82 -11.78
C ASP A 34 -14.91 21.03 -11.83
N ALA A 35 -15.96 21.06 -10.99
CA ALA A 35 -16.92 22.17 -10.92
C ALA A 35 -16.31 23.50 -10.44
N GLU A 36 -15.37 23.44 -9.50
CA GLU A 36 -14.62 24.62 -9.02
C GLU A 36 -13.53 25.07 -9.99
N GLY A 37 -13.30 24.35 -11.10
CA GLY A 37 -12.32 24.70 -12.13
C GLY A 37 -10.87 24.63 -11.67
N VAL A 38 -10.57 23.82 -10.65
CA VAL A 38 -9.22 23.70 -10.07
C VAL A 38 -8.50 22.40 -10.48
N ALA A 39 -9.11 21.56 -11.30
CA ALA A 39 -8.57 20.26 -11.70
C ALA A 39 -7.17 20.36 -12.32
N GLU A 40 -6.93 21.36 -13.16
CA GLU A 40 -5.64 21.59 -13.82
C GLU A 40 -4.52 22.03 -12.87
N ASN A 41 -4.83 22.28 -11.61
CA ASN A 41 -3.87 22.67 -10.57
C ASN A 41 -3.96 21.78 -9.32
N THR A 42 -4.61 20.62 -9.41
CA THR A 42 -4.84 19.71 -8.28
C THR A 42 -4.30 18.33 -8.59
N LEU A 43 -3.37 17.85 -7.76
CA LEU A 43 -2.95 16.44 -7.74
C LEU A 43 -3.82 15.69 -6.74
N VAL A 44 -4.56 14.70 -7.22
CA VAL A 44 -5.36 13.79 -6.39
C VAL A 44 -4.62 12.48 -6.25
N VAL A 45 -4.48 12.00 -5.01
CA VAL A 45 -3.89 10.71 -4.72
C VAL A 45 -4.86 9.92 -3.87
N PHE A 46 -5.24 8.73 -4.34
CA PHE A 46 -6.00 7.75 -3.59
C PHE A 46 -5.07 6.63 -3.15
N THR A 47 -5.07 6.30 -1.87
CA THR A 47 -4.29 5.20 -1.30
C THR A 47 -4.91 4.72 0.01
N SER A 48 -4.34 3.66 0.59
CA SER A 48 -4.68 3.17 1.93
C SER A 48 -3.42 3.11 2.80
N ASP A 49 -3.59 3.16 4.11
CA ASP A 49 -2.52 2.96 5.09
C ASP A 49 -2.09 1.49 5.19
N HIS A 50 -3.04 0.56 5.08
CA HIS A 50 -2.85 -0.89 5.02
C HIS A 50 -4.05 -1.56 4.36
N GLY A 51 -3.91 -2.84 4.03
CA GLY A 51 -5.00 -3.67 3.55
C GLY A 51 -5.78 -4.36 4.68
N ASP A 52 -6.59 -5.35 4.31
CA ASP A 52 -7.31 -6.25 5.20
C ASP A 52 -7.14 -7.69 4.69
N LEU A 53 -6.93 -8.62 5.59
CA LEU A 53 -6.68 -10.02 5.22
C LEU A 53 -7.95 -10.76 4.77
N LEU A 54 -9.14 -10.34 5.20
CA LEU A 54 -10.44 -10.85 4.77
C LEU A 54 -10.59 -12.38 4.73
N GLY A 55 -9.77 -13.09 5.47
CA GLY A 55 -9.73 -14.56 5.51
C GLY A 55 -8.48 -15.18 4.89
N ASP A 56 -7.63 -14.40 4.24
CA ASP A 56 -6.34 -14.87 3.75
C ASP A 56 -5.53 -15.46 4.90
N HIS A 57 -4.90 -16.60 4.68
CA HIS A 57 -4.17 -17.38 5.70
C HIS A 57 -5.00 -17.71 6.95
N GLY A 58 -6.34 -17.71 6.86
CA GLY A 58 -7.25 -17.88 8.00
C GLY A 58 -7.30 -16.68 8.94
N LEU A 59 -6.74 -15.53 8.53
CA LEU A 59 -6.64 -14.31 9.32
C LEU A 59 -7.69 -13.27 8.88
N TYR A 60 -8.11 -12.43 9.80
CA TYR A 60 -9.10 -11.38 9.57
C TYR A 60 -8.61 -10.04 10.09
N LYS A 61 -9.06 -8.97 9.42
CA LYS A 61 -8.67 -7.60 9.74
C LYS A 61 -7.18 -7.37 9.46
N LYS A 62 -6.52 -6.64 10.33
CA LYS A 62 -5.10 -6.31 10.27
C LYS A 62 -4.40 -6.82 11.53
N GLY A 63 -3.10 -7.02 11.42
CA GLY A 63 -2.26 -7.47 12.53
C GLY A 63 -0.78 -7.35 12.17
N PRO A 64 0.09 -7.82 13.05
CA PRO A 64 1.53 -7.83 12.82
C PRO A 64 1.89 -8.98 11.87
N THR A 65 1.43 -8.89 10.64
CA THR A 65 1.70 -9.84 9.56
C THR A 65 2.32 -9.12 8.36
N PHE A 66 2.78 -9.87 7.39
CA PHE A 66 3.53 -9.36 6.24
C PHE A 66 2.98 -9.82 4.89
N TYR A 67 1.76 -10.39 4.86
CA TYR A 67 1.14 -10.88 3.64
C TYR A 67 0.72 -9.75 2.69
N GLU A 68 0.71 -10.04 1.38
CA GLU A 68 0.38 -9.06 0.33
C GLU A 68 -1.00 -8.43 0.56
N GLY A 69 -1.99 -9.19 1.02
CA GLY A 69 -3.32 -8.66 1.35
C GLY A 69 -3.31 -7.50 2.35
N LEU A 70 -2.28 -7.40 3.17
CA LEU A 70 -2.10 -6.32 4.15
C LEU A 70 -1.14 -5.22 3.65
N LEU A 71 -0.04 -5.59 2.98
CA LEU A 71 1.05 -4.67 2.65
C LEU A 71 0.92 -4.04 1.27
N ASN A 72 0.34 -4.76 0.30
CA ASN A 72 0.22 -4.29 -1.08
C ASN A 72 -1.06 -3.45 -1.26
N VAL A 73 -0.97 -2.19 -0.86
CA VAL A 73 -2.10 -1.25 -0.95
C VAL A 73 -2.19 -0.59 -2.31
N GLY A 74 -3.41 -0.24 -2.71
CA GLY A 74 -3.63 0.53 -3.94
C GLY A 74 -3.06 1.94 -3.84
N ALA A 75 -2.50 2.43 -4.95
CA ALA A 75 -2.09 3.82 -5.10
C ALA A 75 -2.47 4.34 -6.49
N ILE A 76 -3.32 5.36 -6.54
CA ILE A 76 -3.80 5.95 -7.79
C ILE A 76 -3.49 7.44 -7.78
N PHE A 77 -2.87 7.92 -8.85
CA PHE A 77 -2.54 9.34 -9.04
C PHE A 77 -3.36 9.90 -10.20
N ARG A 78 -3.97 11.08 -10.00
CA ARG A 78 -4.68 11.83 -11.03
C ARG A 78 -4.32 13.32 -10.90
N GLY A 79 -4.01 13.97 -12.02
CA GLY A 79 -3.78 15.41 -12.05
C GLY A 79 -2.80 15.85 -13.12
N PRO A 80 -2.43 17.13 -13.15
CA PRO A 80 -1.53 17.68 -14.15
C PRO A 80 -0.15 16.99 -14.09
N GLY A 81 0.32 16.56 -15.27
CA GLY A 81 1.59 15.87 -15.40
C GLY A 81 1.57 14.37 -15.02
N VAL A 82 0.39 13.80 -14.79
CA VAL A 82 0.17 12.36 -14.61
C VAL A 82 -0.42 11.79 -15.91
N PRO A 83 0.29 10.89 -16.63
CA PRO A 83 -0.25 10.25 -17.83
C PRO A 83 -1.47 9.37 -17.52
N ALA A 84 -2.50 9.44 -18.35
CA ALA A 84 -3.66 8.58 -18.20
C ALA A 84 -3.35 7.13 -18.56
N GLY A 85 -3.91 6.17 -17.80
CA GLY A 85 -3.82 4.73 -18.08
C GLY A 85 -2.44 4.11 -17.82
N GLY A 86 -1.50 4.85 -17.26
CA GLY A 86 -0.18 4.32 -16.89
C GLY A 86 -0.26 3.38 -15.68
N THR A 87 0.58 2.34 -15.68
CA THR A 87 0.77 1.44 -14.54
C THR A 87 2.25 1.35 -14.20
N ILE A 88 2.59 1.45 -12.93
CA ILE A 88 3.96 1.30 -12.41
C ILE A 88 4.03 -0.06 -11.72
N GLN A 89 4.99 -0.90 -12.16
CA GLN A 89 5.23 -2.23 -11.60
C GLN A 89 6.43 -2.26 -10.64
N ASP A 90 7.11 -1.12 -10.51
CA ASP A 90 8.26 -1.02 -9.61
C ASP A 90 7.79 -1.04 -8.15
N PRO A 91 8.56 -1.70 -7.24
CA PRO A 91 8.25 -1.64 -5.82
C PRO A 91 8.35 -0.20 -5.31
N VAL A 92 7.25 0.30 -4.75
CA VAL A 92 7.16 1.64 -4.17
C VAL A 92 6.65 1.57 -2.74
N SER A 93 6.86 2.63 -1.98
CA SER A 93 6.39 2.71 -0.60
C SER A 93 5.39 3.84 -0.43
N THR A 94 4.43 3.69 0.49
CA THR A 94 3.54 4.78 0.89
C THR A 94 4.30 6.00 1.42
N LEU A 95 5.51 5.81 1.96
CA LEU A 95 6.42 6.91 2.32
C LEU A 95 6.74 7.82 1.14
N ASP A 96 6.80 7.28 -0.07
CA ASP A 96 7.18 8.01 -1.28
C ASP A 96 6.12 9.03 -1.71
N ILE A 97 4.89 8.88 -1.24
CA ILE A 97 3.79 9.83 -1.49
C ILE A 97 4.16 11.20 -0.95
N ALA A 98 4.74 11.28 0.25
CA ALA A 98 5.15 12.56 0.84
C ALA A 98 6.19 13.28 -0.04
N ALA A 99 7.26 12.60 -0.46
CA ALA A 99 8.27 13.19 -1.34
C ALA A 99 7.68 13.57 -2.71
N THR A 100 6.70 12.79 -3.19
CA THR A 100 6.00 13.07 -4.44
C THR A 100 5.18 14.34 -4.36
N PHE A 101 4.51 14.62 -3.24
CA PHE A 101 3.79 15.87 -3.04
C PHE A 101 4.72 17.09 -3.08
N TYR A 102 5.86 17.03 -2.38
CA TYR A 102 6.85 18.12 -2.44
C TYR A 102 7.34 18.39 -3.86
N ASP A 103 7.61 17.33 -4.62
CA ASP A 103 8.10 17.44 -6.00
C ASP A 103 7.02 18.00 -6.95
N PHE A 104 5.78 17.54 -6.87
CA PHE A 104 4.69 18.10 -7.68
C PHE A 104 4.38 19.56 -7.34
N ALA A 105 4.48 19.92 -6.06
CA ALA A 105 4.30 21.29 -5.60
C ALA A 105 5.50 22.20 -5.90
N ASN A 106 6.61 21.67 -6.44
CA ASN A 106 7.90 22.36 -6.62
C ASN A 106 8.41 22.99 -5.32
N VAL A 107 8.25 22.30 -4.19
CA VAL A 107 8.72 22.69 -2.86
C VAL A 107 9.87 21.78 -2.46
N GLU A 108 10.91 22.36 -1.87
CA GLU A 108 12.05 21.58 -1.38
C GLU A 108 11.61 20.62 -0.27
N LYS A 109 11.99 19.34 -0.44
CA LYS A 109 11.71 18.30 0.56
C LYS A 109 12.52 18.56 1.83
N PRO A 110 11.90 18.54 3.02
CA PRO A 110 12.62 18.69 4.30
C PRO A 110 13.75 17.67 4.45
N LYS A 111 14.87 18.12 5.04
CA LYS A 111 15.99 17.23 5.40
C LYS A 111 15.50 16.16 6.38
N GLY A 112 15.91 14.92 6.16
CA GLY A 112 15.53 13.77 7.01
C GLY A 112 14.34 12.95 6.51
N ILE A 113 13.58 13.42 5.52
CA ILE A 113 12.58 12.58 4.84
C ILE A 113 13.32 11.56 3.96
N GLN A 114 13.21 10.28 4.30
CA GLN A 114 13.93 9.18 3.62
C GLN A 114 13.26 8.70 2.33
N SER A 115 12.06 9.22 2.02
CA SER A 115 11.29 8.84 0.84
C SER A 115 11.83 9.48 -0.45
N GLN A 116 11.49 8.87 -1.59
CA GLN A 116 11.84 9.32 -2.93
C GLN A 116 10.56 9.74 -3.68
N SER A 117 10.67 10.77 -4.55
CA SER A 117 9.55 11.16 -5.39
C SER A 117 9.24 10.08 -6.44
N LEU A 118 7.98 9.75 -6.59
CA LEU A 118 7.48 8.87 -7.65
C LEU A 118 7.24 9.64 -8.98
N ARG A 119 7.35 10.97 -8.98
CA ARG A 119 7.10 11.79 -10.17
C ARG A 119 7.90 11.36 -11.42
N PRO A 120 9.18 11.00 -11.33
CA PRO A 120 9.91 10.47 -12.48
C PRO A 120 9.33 9.15 -13.01
N LEU A 121 8.98 8.20 -12.13
CA LEU A 121 8.32 6.95 -12.53
C LEU A 121 6.95 7.22 -13.17
N ILE A 122 6.16 8.11 -12.59
CA ILE A 122 4.85 8.53 -13.11
C ILE A 122 5.00 9.11 -14.52
N LYS A 123 6.08 9.83 -14.80
CA LYS A 123 6.40 10.39 -16.13
C LYS A 123 7.08 9.41 -17.09
N GLY A 124 7.21 8.13 -16.71
CA GLY A 124 7.87 7.12 -17.55
C GLY A 124 9.39 7.31 -17.67
N GLN A 125 10.00 8.05 -16.76
CA GLN A 125 11.46 8.23 -16.72
C GLN A 125 12.08 7.08 -15.90
N ASN A 126 12.86 6.22 -16.57
CA ASN A 126 13.47 5.04 -15.96
C ASN A 126 14.68 5.36 -15.03
N ASN A 127 14.81 6.59 -14.57
CA ASN A 127 15.98 7.07 -13.83
C ASN A 127 15.94 6.78 -12.32
N ILE A 128 14.84 6.21 -11.84
CA ILE A 128 14.72 5.76 -10.45
C ILE A 128 14.57 4.24 -10.48
N SER A 129 15.69 3.57 -10.27
CA SER A 129 15.69 2.13 -10.00
C SER A 129 15.47 1.94 -8.49
N ARG A 130 14.25 1.64 -8.11
CA ARG A 130 14.00 1.07 -6.80
C ARG A 130 13.76 -0.42 -6.99
N ASP A 131 14.69 -1.23 -6.54
CA ASP A 131 14.60 -2.68 -6.67
C ASP A 131 13.76 -3.32 -5.55
N VAL A 132 13.55 -2.57 -4.44
CA VAL A 132 12.88 -3.08 -3.25
C VAL A 132 11.94 -2.04 -2.61
N ALA A 133 10.82 -2.50 -2.10
CA ALA A 133 10.05 -1.82 -1.05
C ALA A 133 10.40 -2.43 0.30
N TYR A 134 10.51 -1.58 1.32
CA TYR A 134 10.86 -1.99 2.66
C TYR A 134 9.72 -1.66 3.62
N ASN A 135 9.37 -2.61 4.47
CA ASN A 135 8.41 -2.45 5.54
C ASN A 135 9.01 -2.93 6.86
N GLU A 136 8.55 -2.34 7.94
CA GLU A 136 8.89 -2.80 9.27
C GLU A 136 7.69 -2.77 10.18
N TRP A 137 7.68 -3.71 11.10
CA TRP A 137 6.71 -3.76 12.17
C TRP A 137 7.43 -3.93 13.49
N HIS A 138 7.37 -2.93 14.32
CA HIS A 138 8.01 -2.93 15.63
C HIS A 138 6.94 -2.82 16.72
N LEU A 139 6.75 -3.87 17.49
CA LEU A 139 5.84 -3.90 18.63
C LEU A 139 6.63 -4.00 19.94
N PHE A 140 6.53 -2.96 20.73
CA PHE A 140 6.84 -3.03 22.16
C PHE A 140 5.66 -3.69 22.84
N GLU A 141 5.82 -4.85 23.40
CA GLU A 141 4.85 -5.59 24.23
C GLU A 141 3.33 -5.48 23.89
N ASN A 142 2.64 -6.61 23.98
CA ASN A 142 1.27 -6.79 24.42
C ASN A 142 0.08 -6.81 23.47
N ARG A 143 0.16 -6.66 22.17
CA ARG A 143 -1.04 -7.00 21.39
C ARG A 143 -1.12 -8.49 21.02
N CYS A 144 0.03 -9.16 20.91
CA CYS A 144 0.11 -10.59 20.58
C CYS A 144 0.76 -11.42 21.71
N GLY A 145 1.00 -10.82 22.88
CA GLY A 145 1.64 -11.50 24.01
C GLY A 145 3.16 -11.64 23.90
N VAL A 146 3.74 -11.27 22.74
CA VAL A 146 5.19 -11.29 22.50
C VAL A 146 5.63 -10.03 21.79
N PRO A 147 6.82 -9.50 22.10
CA PRO A 147 7.39 -8.40 21.34
C PRO A 147 7.81 -8.91 19.95
N LEU A 148 7.48 -8.16 18.90
CA LEU A 148 7.82 -8.49 17.51
C LEU A 148 8.67 -7.38 16.90
N ASP A 149 9.65 -7.77 16.09
CA ASP A 149 10.51 -6.86 15.32
C ASP A 149 10.69 -7.41 13.90
N LEU A 150 9.67 -7.22 13.08
CA LEU A 150 9.63 -7.70 11.69
C LEU A 150 10.33 -6.73 10.76
N ARG A 151 11.09 -7.30 9.82
CA ARG A 151 11.67 -6.60 8.66
C ARG A 151 11.22 -7.31 7.41
N ILE A 152 10.65 -6.55 6.49
CA ILE A 152 10.10 -7.09 5.26
C ILE A 152 10.73 -6.37 4.08
N VAL A 153 11.24 -7.12 3.13
CA VAL A 153 11.77 -6.63 1.85
C VAL A 153 10.98 -7.28 0.73
N ARG A 154 10.44 -6.45 -0.14
CA ARG A 154 9.68 -6.89 -1.32
C ARG A 154 10.34 -6.37 -2.58
N THR A 155 10.70 -7.27 -3.49
CA THR A 155 11.14 -7.00 -4.86
C THR A 155 9.96 -7.13 -5.83
N LYS A 156 10.18 -7.01 -7.14
CA LYS A 156 9.13 -7.30 -8.15
C LYS A 156 8.61 -8.75 -8.10
N THR A 157 9.46 -9.68 -7.68
CA THR A 157 9.21 -11.11 -7.83
C THR A 157 9.24 -11.89 -6.51
N HIS A 158 9.88 -11.37 -5.49
CA HIS A 158 10.03 -12.07 -4.21
C HIS A 158 9.74 -11.17 -3.04
N LYS A 159 9.34 -11.78 -1.95
CA LYS A 159 9.22 -11.12 -0.65
C LYS A 159 9.89 -11.95 0.43
N CYS A 160 10.68 -11.30 1.26
CA CYS A 160 11.30 -11.90 2.44
C CYS A 160 10.81 -11.15 3.68
N ALA A 161 10.31 -11.89 4.65
CA ALA A 161 9.99 -11.39 5.98
C ALA A 161 10.90 -12.07 7.01
N PHE A 162 11.43 -11.30 7.94
CA PHE A 162 12.34 -11.78 8.97
C PHE A 162 12.00 -11.17 10.32
N GLU A 163 11.88 -12.02 11.35
CA GLU A 163 11.66 -11.60 12.73
C GLU A 163 13.01 -11.59 13.47
N LEU A 164 13.46 -10.40 13.87
CA LEU A 164 14.83 -10.18 14.35
C LEU A 164 15.12 -10.81 15.72
N LYS A 165 14.13 -11.07 16.55
CA LYS A 165 14.32 -11.59 17.90
C LYS A 165 14.38 -13.11 17.93
N SER A 166 13.52 -13.76 17.18
CA SER A 166 13.46 -15.23 17.08
C SER A 166 14.40 -15.79 16.02
N GLY A 167 14.77 -14.98 15.02
CA GLY A 167 15.49 -15.43 13.84
C GLY A 167 14.61 -16.19 12.83
N ALA A 168 13.30 -16.25 13.06
CA ALA A 168 12.37 -16.85 12.10
C ALA A 168 12.23 -15.98 10.85
N GLY A 169 12.06 -16.61 9.70
CA GLY A 169 11.88 -15.89 8.44
C GLY A 169 11.13 -16.71 7.42
N GLU A 170 10.51 -16.01 6.48
CA GLU A 170 9.76 -16.59 5.37
C GLU A 170 10.19 -15.91 4.08
N LEU A 171 10.26 -16.68 2.98
CA LEU A 171 10.64 -16.19 1.66
C LEU A 171 9.63 -16.73 0.63
N TYR A 172 9.01 -15.81 -0.12
CA TYR A 172 8.00 -16.14 -1.11
C TYR A 172 8.43 -15.76 -2.52
N ASP A 173 8.17 -16.64 -3.48
CA ASP A 173 8.22 -16.34 -4.92
C ASP A 173 6.83 -15.85 -5.37
N LEU A 174 6.62 -14.55 -5.39
CA LEU A 174 5.33 -13.93 -5.72
C LEU A 174 4.89 -14.12 -7.18
N VAL A 175 5.76 -14.68 -8.04
CA VAL A 175 5.43 -15.02 -9.44
C VAL A 175 4.74 -16.37 -9.50
N ASN A 176 5.28 -17.37 -8.79
CA ASN A 176 4.77 -18.74 -8.80
C ASN A 176 3.80 -19.00 -7.63
N ASP A 177 3.96 -18.29 -6.53
CA ASP A 177 3.09 -18.34 -5.34
C ASP A 177 2.61 -16.93 -4.94
N PRO A 178 1.72 -16.31 -5.73
CA PRO A 178 1.21 -14.96 -5.43
C PRO A 178 0.31 -14.89 -4.19
N LEU A 179 -0.11 -16.03 -3.66
CA LEU A 179 -0.93 -16.13 -2.45
C LEU A 179 -0.11 -16.47 -1.20
N GLU A 180 1.20 -16.66 -1.35
CA GLU A 180 2.14 -16.87 -0.23
C GLU A 180 1.79 -18.10 0.64
N MET A 181 1.47 -19.20 -0.03
CA MET A 181 1.00 -20.44 0.63
C MET A 181 2.11 -21.48 0.82
N ASP A 182 3.26 -21.36 0.10
CA ASP A 182 4.39 -22.30 0.12
C ASP A 182 5.74 -21.61 0.36
#